data_b32f582edebf42da71a02ba19dc08df3
#
_entry.id   b32f582edebf42da71a02ba19dc08df3
#
_cell.length_a   1.000
_cell.length_b   1.000
_cell.length_c   1.000
_cell.angle_alpha   90.00
_cell.angle_beta   90.00
_cell.angle_gamma   90.00
#
_symmetry.space_group_name_H-M   'P 1'
#
loop_
_entity.id
_entity.type
_entity.pdbx_description
1 polymer ?
#
loop_
_entity_poly.entity_id
_entity_poly.type
_entity_poly.pdbx_seq_one_letter_code
_entity_poly.pdbx_strand_id
1 'polypeptide(L)'
;MRQPSELLPGISIHPQTITTAQGPVEYDLTEGDGPVVLVSHGGLGGVDQARVLAAWVDAQAFRVLSLSRPGYLGTPLASGQTIEAQADLLAALLDALGLERAAVVSASAGGPPAYSFAIRHPERVWGLVAIDCVSGYYDMPETAGPIAQAIFTTDLGQKLLKKLGEMRPDLFLKQIF
;
A
#
# COMPACT_ATOMS: atom_id res chain seq x y z
N MET A 1 -22.48 -1.33 4.55
CA MET A 1 -21.19 -1.41 3.83
C MET A 1 -20.84 -2.90 3.78
N ARG A 2 -20.63 -3.50 2.61
CA ARG A 2 -20.20 -4.91 2.52
C ARG A 2 -18.76 -5.00 3.02
N GLN A 3 -18.47 -6.02 3.82
CA GLN A 3 -17.10 -6.27 4.27
C GLN A 3 -16.25 -6.73 3.07
N PRO A 4 -14.95 -6.41 3.02
CA PRO A 4 -14.04 -6.88 1.94
C PRO A 4 -14.08 -8.40 1.75
N SER A 5 -14.27 -9.17 2.82
CA SER A 5 -14.44 -10.62 2.80
C SER A 5 -15.69 -11.11 2.04
N GLU A 6 -16.72 -10.26 1.88
CA GLU A 6 -17.91 -10.57 1.09
C GLU A 6 -17.68 -10.37 -0.41
N LEU A 7 -16.73 -9.49 -0.77
CA LEU A 7 -16.39 -9.17 -2.16
C LEU A 7 -15.30 -10.10 -2.72
N LEU A 8 -14.42 -10.59 -1.85
CA LEU A 8 -13.28 -11.43 -2.19
C LEU A 8 -13.22 -12.64 -1.24
N PRO A 9 -13.98 -13.72 -1.54
CA PRO A 9 -13.98 -14.91 -0.73
C PRO A 9 -12.56 -15.46 -0.52
N GLY A 10 -12.20 -15.74 0.74
CA GLY A 10 -10.88 -16.26 1.10
C GLY A 10 -9.83 -15.21 1.45
N ILE A 11 -10.16 -13.90 1.38
CA ILE A 11 -9.28 -12.84 1.89
C ILE A 11 -9.82 -12.33 3.21
N SER A 12 -9.09 -12.62 4.29
CA SER A 12 -9.32 -12.04 5.62
C SER A 12 -8.28 -10.94 5.87
N ILE A 13 -8.70 -9.87 6.50
CA ILE A 13 -7.84 -8.74 6.88
C ILE A 13 -8.09 -8.43 8.35
N HIS A 14 -7.03 -8.42 9.15
CA HIS A 14 -7.06 -8.12 10.58
C HIS A 14 -6.09 -6.98 10.91
N PRO A 15 -6.43 -5.72 10.54
CA PRO A 15 -5.52 -4.60 10.70
C PRO A 15 -5.13 -4.39 12.16
N GLN A 16 -3.83 -4.20 12.38
CA GLN A 16 -3.23 -3.87 13.66
C GLN A 16 -2.40 -2.61 13.49
N THR A 17 -2.11 -1.94 14.60
CA THR A 17 -1.17 -0.80 14.59
C THR A 17 0.01 -1.12 15.48
N ILE A 18 1.22 -0.88 14.97
CA ILE A 18 2.46 -1.00 15.73
C ILE A 18 3.23 0.32 15.68
N THR A 19 3.87 0.67 16.79
CA THR A 19 4.77 1.83 16.83
C THR A 19 6.17 1.39 16.42
N THR A 20 6.70 2.03 15.39
CA THR A 20 8.05 1.82 14.87
C THR A 20 8.95 3.00 15.24
N ALA A 21 10.25 2.91 14.94
CA ALA A 21 11.18 4.04 15.08
C ALA A 21 10.82 5.26 14.21
N GLN A 22 10.03 5.07 13.15
CA GLN A 22 9.54 6.13 12.25
C GLN A 22 8.14 6.63 12.62
N GLY A 23 7.46 6.00 13.58
CA GLY A 23 6.11 6.31 13.99
C GLY A 23 5.15 5.13 13.88
N PRO A 24 3.86 5.33 14.18
CA PRO A 24 2.86 4.28 14.10
C PRO A 24 2.55 3.90 12.65
N VAL A 25 2.33 2.60 12.40
CA VAL A 25 1.94 2.06 11.11
C VAL A 25 0.85 1.00 11.27
N GLU A 26 -0.18 1.10 10.43
CA GLU A 26 -1.21 0.08 10.32
C GLU A 26 -0.75 -1.01 9.36
N TYR A 27 -0.89 -2.26 9.77
CA TYR A 27 -0.48 -3.43 9.02
C TYR A 27 -1.39 -4.62 9.28
N ASP A 28 -1.27 -5.63 8.43
CA ASP A 28 -1.81 -6.97 8.59
C ASP A 28 -0.73 -7.98 8.18
N LEU A 29 -0.43 -8.94 9.03
CA LEU A 29 0.55 -9.99 8.76
C LEU A 29 -0.15 -11.35 8.88
N THR A 30 -0.13 -12.12 7.80
CA THR A 30 -0.69 -13.48 7.82
C THR A 30 0.13 -14.41 8.72
N GLU A 31 -0.54 -15.39 9.30
CA GLU A 31 0.08 -16.45 10.10
C GLU A 31 1.00 -17.35 9.25
N GLY A 32 1.89 -18.09 9.93
CA GLY A 32 2.80 -19.07 9.31
C GLY A 32 4.28 -18.78 9.61
N ASP A 33 5.15 -19.64 9.10
CA ASP A 33 6.61 -19.60 9.30
C ASP A 33 7.38 -19.31 8.02
N GLY A 34 6.69 -19.11 6.90
CA GLY A 34 7.28 -18.86 5.59
C GLY A 34 7.98 -17.50 5.47
N PRO A 35 8.79 -17.32 4.44
CA PRO A 35 9.40 -16.02 4.13
C PRO A 35 8.32 -14.96 3.87
N VAL A 36 8.66 -13.71 4.14
CA VAL A 36 7.71 -12.59 4.10
C VAL A 36 7.67 -11.94 2.73
N VAL A 37 6.45 -11.67 2.25
CA VAL A 37 6.16 -10.79 1.11
C VAL A 37 5.50 -9.53 1.64
N LEU A 38 6.22 -8.41 1.61
CA LEU A 38 5.75 -7.08 1.99
C LEU A 38 5.07 -6.42 0.79
N VAL A 39 3.90 -5.83 1.00
CA VAL A 39 3.09 -5.26 -0.08
C VAL A 39 2.89 -3.77 0.10
N SER A 40 3.40 -2.97 -0.86
CA SER A 40 3.22 -1.52 -0.95
C SER A 40 2.09 -1.21 -1.94
N HIS A 41 0.95 -0.78 -1.43
CA HIS A 41 -0.26 -0.52 -2.22
C HIS A 41 -0.17 0.72 -3.12
N GLY A 42 -1.09 0.85 -4.07
CA GLY A 42 -1.23 1.99 -4.96
C GLY A 42 -1.80 3.25 -4.30
N GLY A 43 -2.38 4.15 -5.11
CA GLY A 43 -2.80 5.49 -4.66
C GLY A 43 -4.17 5.56 -3.96
N LEU A 44 -5.01 4.53 -4.02
CA LEU A 44 -6.41 4.60 -3.57
C LEU A 44 -6.77 3.59 -2.48
N GLY A 45 -5.79 3.00 -1.81
CA GLY A 45 -6.06 1.98 -0.81
C GLY A 45 -5.17 2.11 0.41
N GLY A 46 -5.13 1.05 1.19
CA GLY A 46 -4.29 0.88 2.36
C GLY A 46 -3.96 -0.59 2.54
N VAL A 47 -3.96 -1.07 3.76
CA VAL A 47 -3.73 -2.47 4.12
C VAL A 47 -4.67 -3.42 3.39
N ASP A 48 -5.90 -3.01 3.13
CA ASP A 48 -6.92 -3.73 2.37
C ASP A 48 -6.52 -3.94 0.90
N GLN A 49 -6.15 -2.87 0.20
CA GLN A 49 -5.65 -2.97 -1.18
C GLN A 49 -4.36 -3.79 -1.25
N ALA A 50 -3.44 -3.59 -0.31
CA ALA A 50 -2.21 -4.35 -0.22
C ALA A 50 -2.50 -5.86 -0.11
N ARG A 51 -3.46 -6.25 0.72
CA ARG A 51 -3.87 -7.65 0.90
C ARG A 51 -4.46 -8.25 -0.37
N VAL A 52 -5.29 -7.47 -1.10
CA VAL A 52 -5.85 -7.88 -2.40
C VAL A 52 -4.77 -8.04 -3.46
N LEU A 53 -3.80 -7.13 -3.53
CA LEU A 53 -2.67 -7.21 -4.47
C LEU A 53 -1.82 -8.48 -4.25
N ALA A 54 -1.82 -9.03 -3.05
CA ALA A 54 -1.11 -10.26 -2.71
C ALA A 54 -1.99 -11.54 -2.82
N ALA A 55 -3.20 -11.47 -3.37
CA ALA A 55 -4.12 -12.61 -3.43
C ALA A 55 -3.57 -13.81 -4.23
N TRP A 56 -2.60 -13.57 -5.11
CA TRP A 56 -1.90 -14.59 -5.91
C TRP A 56 -0.72 -15.25 -5.18
N VAL A 57 -0.30 -14.71 -4.03
CA VAL A 57 0.80 -15.26 -3.23
C VAL A 57 0.30 -16.53 -2.53
N ASP A 58 1.04 -17.61 -2.67
CA ASP A 58 0.72 -18.86 -1.99
C ASP A 58 0.85 -18.70 -0.46
N ALA A 59 -0.30 -18.67 0.21
CA ALA A 59 -0.40 -18.49 1.65
C ALA A 59 0.15 -19.67 2.47
N GLN A 60 0.40 -20.83 1.85
CA GLN A 60 1.05 -21.96 2.52
C GLN A 60 2.59 -21.85 2.49
N ALA A 61 3.12 -21.18 1.48
CA ALA A 61 4.56 -21.02 1.29
C ALA A 61 5.10 -19.69 1.85
N PHE A 62 4.28 -18.65 1.91
CA PHE A 62 4.69 -17.30 2.25
C PHE A 62 3.76 -16.65 3.27
N ARG A 63 4.31 -15.75 4.07
CA ARG A 63 3.52 -14.79 4.86
C ARG A 63 3.39 -13.48 4.09
N VAL A 64 2.20 -12.89 4.11
CA VAL A 64 1.95 -11.60 3.48
C VAL A 64 1.89 -10.51 4.57
N LEU A 65 2.78 -9.53 4.45
CA LEU A 65 2.79 -8.31 5.26
C LEU A 65 2.21 -7.17 4.43
N SER A 66 0.93 -6.90 4.64
CA SER A 66 0.24 -5.76 4.05
C SER A 66 0.34 -4.56 4.99
N LEU A 67 0.52 -3.36 4.46
CA LEU A 67 0.53 -2.15 5.28
C LEU A 67 -0.26 -1.02 4.62
N SER A 68 -0.71 -0.07 5.43
CA SER A 68 -1.17 1.24 4.96
C SER A 68 0.01 2.19 4.91
N ARG A 69 0.34 2.72 3.73
CA ARG A 69 1.41 3.72 3.58
C ARG A 69 1.06 5.01 4.32
N PRO A 70 2.04 5.85 4.72
CA PRO A 70 1.79 7.12 5.39
C PRO A 70 0.73 7.98 4.68
N GLY A 71 -0.23 8.49 5.45
CA GLY A 71 -1.37 9.26 4.96
C GLY A 71 -2.59 8.41 4.54
N TYR A 72 -2.50 7.08 4.62
CA TYR A 72 -3.60 6.17 4.29
C TYR A 72 -4.12 5.44 5.54
N LEU A 73 -5.44 5.30 5.64
CA LEU A 73 -6.16 4.59 6.70
C LEU A 73 -5.59 4.90 8.10
N GLY A 74 -5.12 3.89 8.83
CA GLY A 74 -4.60 4.02 10.19
C GLY A 74 -3.14 4.48 10.31
N THR A 75 -2.42 4.70 9.20
CA THR A 75 -1.03 5.19 9.24
C THR A 75 -0.96 6.71 9.06
N PRO A 76 -0.54 7.49 10.09
CA PRO A 76 -0.41 8.93 9.97
C PRO A 76 0.61 9.35 8.89
N LEU A 77 0.36 10.46 8.20
CA LEU A 77 1.30 11.02 7.24
C LEU A 77 2.67 11.33 7.89
N ALA A 78 2.67 11.72 9.15
CA ALA A 78 3.88 12.01 9.91
C ALA A 78 4.86 10.82 10.03
N SER A 79 4.39 9.59 9.84
CA SER A 79 5.25 8.40 9.86
C SER A 79 6.13 8.25 8.60
N GLY A 80 5.95 9.11 7.56
CA GLY A 80 6.78 9.09 6.36
C GLY A 80 6.27 10.05 5.29
N GLN A 81 6.71 11.31 5.32
CA GLN A 81 6.24 12.35 4.39
C GLN A 81 6.97 12.34 3.04
N THR A 82 8.17 11.76 2.97
CA THR A 82 8.95 11.66 1.73
C THR A 82 9.06 10.20 1.30
N ILE A 83 9.47 9.97 0.07
CA ILE A 83 9.71 8.61 -0.47
C ILE A 83 10.74 7.87 0.37
N GLU A 84 11.82 8.56 0.75
CA GLU A 84 12.90 8.01 1.58
C GLU A 84 12.40 7.67 2.99
N ALA A 85 11.61 8.56 3.60
CA ALA A 85 11.02 8.31 4.91
C ALA A 85 10.01 7.14 4.89
N GLN A 86 9.27 6.95 3.78
CA GLN A 86 8.43 5.78 3.60
C GLN A 86 9.27 4.50 3.46
N ALA A 87 10.40 4.55 2.76
CA ALA A 87 11.33 3.44 2.68
C ALA A 87 11.91 3.06 4.05
N ASP A 88 12.32 4.06 4.82
CA ASP A 88 12.83 3.87 6.19
C ASP A 88 11.74 3.31 7.13
N LEU A 89 10.47 3.70 6.92
CA LEU A 89 9.34 3.11 7.65
C LEU A 89 9.18 1.61 7.34
N LEU A 90 9.38 1.17 6.09
CA LEU A 90 9.32 -0.26 5.75
C LEU A 90 10.40 -1.05 6.49
N ALA A 91 11.64 -0.53 6.57
CA ALA A 91 12.69 -1.14 7.36
C ALA A 91 12.32 -1.18 8.86
N ALA A 92 11.86 -0.05 9.40
CA ALA A 92 11.45 0.04 10.80
C ALA A 92 10.24 -0.86 11.15
N LEU A 93 9.34 -1.11 10.21
CA LEU A 93 8.24 -2.06 10.37
C LEU A 93 8.77 -3.50 10.47
N LEU A 94 9.70 -3.88 9.59
CA LEU A 94 10.33 -5.20 9.67
C LEU A 94 11.04 -5.38 11.01
N ASP A 95 11.78 -4.38 11.49
CA ASP A 95 12.44 -4.42 12.80
C ASP A 95 11.45 -4.59 13.95
N ALA A 96 10.38 -3.80 13.96
CA ALA A 96 9.35 -3.86 14.99
C ALA A 96 8.62 -5.21 15.04
N LEU A 97 8.57 -5.92 13.90
CA LEU A 97 7.96 -7.26 13.80
C LEU A 97 8.99 -8.40 13.97
N GLY A 98 10.27 -8.09 14.19
CA GLY A 98 11.34 -9.10 14.30
C GLY A 98 11.61 -9.84 12.99
N LEU A 99 11.37 -9.19 11.85
CA LEU A 99 11.53 -9.75 10.52
C LEU A 99 12.85 -9.27 9.90
N GLU A 100 13.70 -10.19 9.49
CA GLU A 100 15.01 -9.85 8.95
C GLU A 100 14.91 -9.20 7.57
N ARG A 101 14.12 -9.77 6.65
CA ARG A 101 14.00 -9.32 5.27
C ARG A 101 12.68 -9.77 4.63
N ALA A 102 12.31 -9.13 3.52
CA ALA A 102 11.11 -9.47 2.77
C ALA A 102 11.35 -9.41 1.25
N ALA A 103 10.56 -10.15 0.47
CA ALA A 103 10.28 -9.70 -0.90
C ALA A 103 9.34 -8.52 -0.85
N VAL A 104 9.42 -7.64 -1.82
CA VAL A 104 8.50 -6.49 -1.94
C VAL A 104 7.66 -6.66 -3.18
N VAL A 105 6.36 -6.58 -3.02
CA VAL A 105 5.38 -6.42 -4.11
C VAL A 105 4.84 -5.01 -4.04
N SER A 106 4.89 -4.29 -5.14
CA SER A 106 4.39 -2.92 -5.21
C SER A 106 3.54 -2.69 -6.44
N ALA A 107 2.59 -1.77 -6.35
CA ALA A 107 1.76 -1.38 -7.47
C ALA A 107 1.64 0.15 -7.58
N SER A 108 1.62 0.66 -8.82
CA SER A 108 1.34 2.07 -9.13
C SER A 108 2.15 3.04 -8.26
N ALA A 109 1.50 3.89 -7.47
CA ALA A 109 2.13 4.85 -6.55
C ALA A 109 2.86 4.19 -5.35
N GLY A 110 2.77 2.88 -5.17
CA GLY A 110 3.58 2.12 -4.22
C GLY A 110 5.01 1.85 -4.69
N GLY A 111 5.30 2.07 -5.97
CA GLY A 111 6.61 1.86 -6.57
C GLY A 111 7.73 2.72 -5.98
N PRO A 112 7.62 4.05 -5.95
CA PRO A 112 8.68 4.92 -5.46
C PRO A 112 9.20 4.53 -4.07
N PRO A 113 8.38 4.33 -3.02
CA PRO A 113 8.90 3.88 -1.73
C PRO A 113 9.47 2.45 -1.77
N ALA A 114 8.95 1.55 -2.62
CA ALA A 114 9.50 0.20 -2.76
C ALA A 114 10.88 0.20 -3.43
N TYR A 115 11.09 1.01 -4.46
CA TYR A 115 12.41 1.20 -5.08
C TYR A 115 13.39 1.84 -4.10
N SER A 116 12.96 2.89 -3.40
CA SER A 116 13.79 3.55 -2.39
C SER A 116 14.18 2.58 -1.28
N PHE A 117 13.27 1.72 -0.84
CA PHE A 117 13.54 0.70 0.15
C PHE A 117 14.59 -0.31 -0.33
N ALA A 118 14.47 -0.82 -1.55
CA ALA A 118 15.45 -1.74 -2.13
C ALA A 118 16.84 -1.11 -2.32
N ILE A 119 16.90 0.19 -2.60
CA ILE A 119 18.17 0.93 -2.78
C ILE A 119 18.83 1.26 -1.43
N ARG A 120 18.04 1.70 -0.45
CA ARG A 120 18.54 2.17 0.86
C ARG A 120 18.82 1.05 1.85
N HIS A 121 18.08 -0.07 1.73
CA HIS A 121 18.13 -1.22 2.61
C HIS A 121 18.25 -2.53 1.82
N PRO A 122 19.27 -2.68 0.95
CA PRO A 122 19.38 -3.82 0.04
C PRO A 122 19.46 -5.17 0.77
N GLU A 123 20.01 -5.19 1.99
CA GLU A 123 20.10 -6.39 2.83
C GLU A 123 18.73 -6.85 3.36
N ARG A 124 17.75 -5.95 3.36
CA ARG A 124 16.39 -6.21 3.85
C ARG A 124 15.45 -6.70 2.73
N VAL A 125 15.91 -6.73 1.47
CA VAL A 125 15.12 -7.10 0.29
C VAL A 125 15.74 -8.27 -0.43
N TRP A 126 15.03 -9.40 -0.50
CA TRP A 126 15.49 -10.56 -1.27
C TRP A 126 14.80 -10.67 -2.65
N GLY A 127 13.82 -9.84 -2.95
CA GLY A 127 13.15 -9.77 -4.24
C GLY A 127 12.24 -8.54 -4.34
N LEU A 128 12.04 -8.02 -5.55
CA LEU A 128 11.15 -6.89 -5.83
C LEU A 128 10.31 -7.17 -7.07
N VAL A 129 8.99 -7.10 -6.92
CA VAL A 129 8.01 -7.17 -8.01
C VAL A 129 7.30 -5.83 -8.08
N ALA A 130 7.44 -5.13 -9.21
CA ALA A 130 6.82 -3.83 -9.46
C ALA A 130 5.74 -3.98 -10.53
N ILE A 131 4.48 -3.81 -10.15
CA ILE A 131 3.32 -3.98 -11.01
C ILE A 131 2.83 -2.58 -11.42
N ASP A 132 3.07 -2.23 -12.68
CA ASP A 132 2.61 -0.95 -13.26
C ASP A 132 2.98 0.27 -12.39
N CYS A 133 4.22 0.26 -11.86
CA CYS A 133 4.68 1.21 -10.88
C CYS A 133 5.19 2.51 -11.51
N VAL A 134 4.93 3.62 -10.82
CA VAL A 134 5.59 4.89 -11.10
C VAL A 134 7.08 4.76 -10.78
N SER A 135 7.96 5.04 -11.75
CA SER A 135 9.42 4.94 -11.62
C SER A 135 10.16 6.25 -11.82
N GLY A 136 9.43 7.35 -12.06
CA GLY A 136 9.99 8.66 -12.29
C GLY A 136 8.95 9.76 -12.11
N TYR A 137 9.34 10.97 -12.45
CA TYR A 137 8.41 12.10 -12.46
C TYR A 137 7.30 11.83 -13.49
N TYR A 138 6.07 12.02 -13.07
CA TYR A 138 4.88 11.86 -13.91
C TYR A 138 4.13 13.18 -13.95
N ASP A 139 4.16 13.83 -15.11
CA ASP A 139 3.26 14.94 -15.39
C ASP A 139 1.88 14.37 -15.73
N MET A 140 0.85 14.92 -15.07
CA MET A 140 -0.51 14.58 -15.45
C MET A 140 -0.72 14.98 -16.91
N PRO A 141 -1.22 14.07 -17.79
CA PRO A 141 -1.43 14.40 -19.19
C PRO A 141 -2.25 15.68 -19.33
N GLU A 142 -1.85 16.58 -20.25
CA GLU A 142 -2.60 17.79 -20.58
C GLU A 142 -4.04 17.47 -21.01
N THR A 143 -4.28 16.23 -21.47
CA THR A 143 -5.60 15.68 -21.77
C THR A 143 -6.47 15.42 -20.53
N ALA A 144 -5.89 15.36 -19.33
CA ALA A 144 -6.67 15.38 -18.11
C ALA A 144 -7.25 16.78 -17.95
N GLY A 145 -8.52 16.95 -18.29
CA GLY A 145 -9.20 18.24 -18.21
C GLY A 145 -9.11 18.87 -16.81
N PRO A 146 -9.29 20.18 -16.68
CA PRO A 146 -9.10 20.92 -15.43
C PRO A 146 -9.92 20.37 -14.26
N ILE A 147 -11.06 19.75 -14.52
CA ILE A 147 -11.89 19.09 -13.50
C ILE A 147 -11.18 17.84 -12.95
N ALA A 148 -10.62 17.00 -13.81
CA ALA A 148 -9.90 15.81 -13.36
C ALA A 148 -8.65 16.21 -12.57
N GLN A 149 -7.90 17.22 -13.03
CA GLN A 149 -6.77 17.76 -12.27
C GLN A 149 -7.20 18.25 -10.89
N ALA A 150 -8.26 19.06 -10.80
CA ALA A 150 -8.75 19.57 -9.52
C ALA A 150 -9.21 18.44 -8.56
N ILE A 151 -9.83 17.38 -9.10
CA ILE A 151 -10.27 16.23 -8.30
C ILE A 151 -9.06 15.50 -7.68
N PHE A 152 -7.98 15.29 -8.44
CA PHE A 152 -6.83 14.50 -7.97
C PHE A 152 -5.78 15.32 -7.21
N THR A 153 -5.71 16.66 -7.43
CA THR A 153 -4.62 17.49 -6.89
C THR A 153 -5.06 18.40 -5.74
N THR A 154 -6.36 18.52 -5.44
CA THR A 154 -6.85 19.37 -4.35
C THR A 154 -7.46 18.58 -3.21
N ASP A 155 -7.32 19.08 -1.97
CA ASP A 155 -7.93 18.49 -0.78
C ASP A 155 -9.47 18.33 -0.92
N LEU A 156 -10.11 19.31 -1.55
CA LEU A 156 -11.56 19.27 -1.79
C LEU A 156 -11.91 18.15 -2.76
N GLY A 157 -11.16 18.02 -3.84
CA GLY A 157 -11.33 16.96 -4.84
C GLY A 157 -11.15 15.58 -4.23
N GLN A 158 -10.10 15.39 -3.44
CA GLN A 158 -9.83 14.12 -2.75
C GLN A 158 -10.92 13.76 -1.73
N LYS A 159 -11.42 14.73 -0.96
CA LYS A 159 -12.56 14.53 -0.05
C LYS A 159 -13.84 14.15 -0.80
N LEU A 160 -14.08 14.77 -1.96
CA LEU A 160 -15.23 14.45 -2.81
C LEU A 160 -15.11 13.04 -3.39
N LEU A 161 -13.91 12.65 -3.87
CA LEU A 161 -13.62 11.31 -4.38
C LEU A 161 -13.86 10.24 -3.31
N LYS A 162 -13.36 10.47 -2.10
CA LYS A 162 -13.58 9.58 -0.96
C LYS A 162 -15.08 9.42 -0.67
N LYS A 163 -15.81 10.54 -0.59
CA LYS A 163 -17.25 10.52 -0.32
C LYS A 163 -18.05 9.81 -1.43
N LEU A 164 -17.66 10.01 -2.70
CA LEU A 164 -18.27 9.32 -3.84
C LEU A 164 -17.98 7.81 -3.79
N GLY A 165 -16.74 7.41 -3.45
CA GLY A 165 -16.38 6.01 -3.26
C GLY A 165 -17.17 5.32 -2.14
N GLU A 166 -17.42 6.04 -1.04
CA GLU A 166 -18.24 5.55 0.07
C GLU A 166 -19.73 5.40 -0.31
N MET A 167 -20.25 6.32 -1.14
CA MET A 167 -21.66 6.33 -1.56
C MET A 167 -21.95 5.40 -2.73
N ARG A 168 -21.01 5.23 -3.64
CA ARG A 168 -21.17 4.50 -4.91
C ARG A 168 -19.93 3.66 -5.24
N PRO A 169 -19.60 2.65 -4.42
CA PRO A 169 -18.45 1.80 -4.65
C PRO A 169 -18.52 1.06 -6.00
N ASP A 170 -19.73 0.80 -6.51
CA ASP A 170 -19.97 0.18 -7.81
C ASP A 170 -19.42 0.99 -9.00
N LEU A 171 -19.36 2.31 -8.91
CA LEU A 171 -18.80 3.15 -9.97
C LEU A 171 -17.28 3.05 -10.07
N PHE A 172 -16.60 2.87 -8.94
CA PHE A 172 -15.14 2.70 -8.92
C PHE A 172 -14.72 1.31 -9.39
N LEU A 173 -15.44 0.27 -8.99
CA LEU A 173 -15.11 -1.11 -9.36
C LEU A 173 -15.31 -1.37 -10.87
N LYS A 174 -16.29 -0.73 -11.52
CA LYS A 174 -16.53 -0.86 -12.96
C LYS A 174 -15.45 -0.23 -13.86
N GLN A 175 -14.55 0.58 -13.31
CA GLN A 175 -13.44 1.19 -14.08
C GLN A 175 -12.13 0.43 -13.90
N ILE A 176 -12.08 -0.52 -12.97
CA ILE A 176 -10.87 -1.31 -12.67
C ILE A 176 -10.96 -2.71 -13.29
N PHE A 177 -12.15 -3.18 -13.60
CA PHE A 177 -12.49 -4.45 -14.25
C PHE A 177 -13.39 -4.19 -15.46
#